data_71f9e9710495b37b60274763d361debf
#
_entry.id   71f9e9710495b37b60274763d361debf
#
_cell.length_a   1.000
_cell.length_b   1.000
_cell.length_c   1.000
_cell.angle_alpha   90.00
_cell.angle_beta   90.00
_cell.angle_gamma   90.00
#
_symmetry.space_group_name_H-M   'P 1'
#
loop_
_entity.id
_entity.type
_entity.pdbx_description
1 polymer ?
#
loop_
_entity_poly.entity_id
_entity_poly.type
_entity_poly.pdbx_seq_one_letter_code
_entity_poly.pdbx_strand_id
1 'polypeptide(L)'
;MNIRYELAPQLKLYDSIGLEWVPHLMFTQTSNFRSEIVNTDCFSLSFNEKPNVNQSIFDEKITGKKSVLIGGSTAFGVGSSSDQKTISSLLSNSPDYHFYNLGGRAFNGFQELILYQSLVGKLNGIEKIVIFSGLNDLYFFNGMNFDDNFIGPFFFGKQFSDGMDSGNLSPLRSLAKLLLGSLISDKVNWNNITKRQLLKYIFDPPFRRELNNTTPNHKTHITLEGIVLRNLSLWSAISNGLGVKVYYFLQPFLGWGKDPSKEEQKIIEFIDSNTRKFPSHTIMNNLKSLDQYYSYQKLLKTYCDKLKIDFFDCNQMLKENSTKTDWLFVDRSHMNDDGNNLLSNYIGAKIE
;
A
#
# COMPACT_ATOMS: atom_id res chain seq x y z
N MET A 1 -25.57 -10.05 7.61
CA MET A 1 -25.34 -9.97 6.17
C MET A 1 -24.29 -8.87 5.92
N ASN A 2 -23.31 -9.08 5.06
CA ASN A 2 -22.24 -8.09 4.85
C ASN A 2 -22.61 -7.20 3.67
N ILE A 3 -23.17 -6.02 3.96
CA ILE A 3 -23.65 -5.05 2.95
C ILE A 3 -22.55 -4.65 1.95
N ARG A 4 -21.27 -4.67 2.38
CA ARG A 4 -20.12 -4.37 1.52
C ARG A 4 -19.99 -5.39 0.38
N TYR A 5 -20.22 -6.69 0.66
CA TYR A 5 -20.17 -7.74 -0.36
C TYR A 5 -21.46 -7.88 -1.17
N GLU A 6 -22.56 -7.31 -0.69
CA GLU A 6 -23.81 -7.25 -1.47
C GLU A 6 -23.72 -6.16 -2.54
N LEU A 7 -23.22 -5.01 -2.17
CA LEU A 7 -23.05 -3.88 -3.10
C LEU A 7 -21.81 -4.04 -4.00
N ALA A 8 -20.72 -4.55 -3.48
CA ALA A 8 -19.46 -4.73 -4.19
C ALA A 8 -18.92 -6.16 -3.98
N PRO A 9 -19.52 -7.19 -4.66
CA PRO A 9 -19.20 -8.59 -4.41
C PRO A 9 -17.74 -8.96 -4.70
N GLN A 10 -17.08 -8.28 -5.62
CA GLN A 10 -15.66 -8.45 -5.94
C GLN A 10 -14.75 -8.26 -4.72
N LEU A 11 -15.14 -7.44 -3.75
CA LEU A 11 -14.34 -7.19 -2.55
C LEU A 11 -14.12 -8.46 -1.71
N LYS A 12 -15.05 -9.42 -1.75
CA LYS A 12 -14.87 -10.69 -1.06
C LYS A 12 -13.61 -11.42 -1.53
N LEU A 13 -13.30 -11.32 -2.83
CA LEU A 13 -12.10 -11.93 -3.38
C LEU A 13 -10.84 -11.13 -2.99
N TYR A 14 -10.85 -9.81 -3.14
CA TYR A 14 -9.72 -8.97 -2.70
C TYR A 14 -9.39 -9.18 -1.22
N ASP A 15 -10.39 -9.34 -0.35
CA ASP A 15 -10.17 -9.60 1.07
C ASP A 15 -9.60 -11.01 1.34
N SER A 16 -9.76 -11.96 0.40
CA SER A 16 -9.26 -13.33 0.50
C SER A 16 -7.85 -13.54 -0.07
N ILE A 17 -7.33 -12.61 -0.86
CA ILE A 17 -5.96 -12.70 -1.38
C ILE A 17 -4.97 -12.65 -0.22
N GLY A 18 -4.12 -13.67 -0.13
CA GLY A 18 -3.06 -13.75 0.86
C GLY A 18 -1.94 -12.74 0.66
N LEU A 19 -1.00 -12.78 1.58
CA LEU A 19 0.23 -11.99 1.54
C LEU A 19 1.43 -12.93 1.54
N GLU A 20 2.49 -12.52 0.86
CA GLU A 20 3.80 -13.18 0.86
C GLU A 20 4.82 -12.22 1.45
N TRP A 21 5.67 -12.73 2.36
CA TRP A 21 6.75 -11.96 2.95
C TRP A 21 7.95 -11.92 2.00
N VAL A 22 8.37 -10.73 1.63
CA VAL A 22 9.57 -10.52 0.80
C VAL A 22 10.52 -9.55 1.49
N PRO A 23 11.82 -9.90 1.66
CA PRO A 23 12.73 -9.15 2.54
C PRO A 23 12.85 -7.67 2.20
N HIS A 24 12.89 -7.32 0.91
CA HIS A 24 13.12 -5.95 0.45
C HIS A 24 11.86 -5.08 0.41
N LEU A 25 10.66 -5.68 0.35
CA LEU A 25 9.37 -4.97 0.35
C LEU A 25 8.60 -5.19 1.65
N MET A 26 9.09 -6.06 2.54
CA MET A 26 8.43 -6.63 3.71
C MET A 26 7.30 -7.60 3.33
N PHE A 27 6.41 -7.22 2.45
CA PHE A 27 5.33 -8.08 1.96
C PHE A 27 4.90 -7.66 0.56
N THR A 28 4.24 -8.58 -0.09
CA THR A 28 3.48 -8.37 -1.33
C THR A 28 2.23 -9.23 -1.29
N GLN A 29 1.34 -9.10 -2.25
CA GLN A 29 0.21 -10.01 -2.42
C GLN A 29 0.67 -11.36 -2.96
N THR A 30 -0.20 -12.39 -2.87
CA THR A 30 0.12 -13.73 -3.38
C THR A 30 0.51 -13.70 -4.85
N SER A 31 1.66 -14.32 -5.16
CA SER A 31 2.16 -14.49 -6.52
C SER A 31 1.37 -15.57 -7.27
N ASN A 32 1.34 -15.48 -8.61
CA ASN A 32 0.63 -16.43 -9.48
C ASN A 32 -0.84 -16.70 -9.08
N PHE A 33 -1.49 -15.73 -8.42
CA PHE A 33 -2.88 -15.82 -8.07
C PHE A 33 -3.75 -15.73 -9.34
N ARG A 34 -4.78 -16.58 -9.44
CA ARG A 34 -5.69 -16.62 -10.58
C ARG A 34 -7.14 -16.64 -10.13
N SER A 35 -7.95 -15.76 -10.73
CA SER A 35 -9.39 -15.68 -10.51
C SER A 35 -10.08 -14.98 -11.70
N GLU A 36 -11.40 -14.85 -11.62
CA GLU A 36 -12.18 -14.10 -12.60
C GLU A 36 -12.06 -12.57 -12.44
N ILE A 37 -11.55 -12.09 -11.31
CA ILE A 37 -11.56 -10.66 -10.94
C ILE A 37 -10.15 -10.08 -10.94
N VAL A 38 -9.19 -10.75 -10.29
CA VAL A 38 -7.84 -10.26 -10.12
C VAL A 38 -6.83 -11.37 -10.33
N ASN A 39 -5.79 -11.09 -11.10
CA ASN A 39 -4.74 -12.03 -11.38
C ASN A 39 -3.37 -11.37 -11.14
N THR A 40 -2.41 -12.16 -10.62
CA THR A 40 -1.05 -11.68 -10.37
C THR A 40 -0.03 -12.57 -11.10
N ASP A 41 1.09 -11.98 -11.49
CA ASP A 41 2.21 -12.71 -12.07
C ASP A 41 3.12 -13.35 -11.01
N CYS A 42 4.25 -13.91 -11.45
CA CYS A 42 5.23 -14.55 -10.58
C CYS A 42 5.92 -13.58 -9.59
N PHE A 43 5.81 -12.28 -9.80
CA PHE A 43 6.31 -11.21 -8.91
C PHE A 43 5.19 -10.52 -8.13
N SER A 44 3.99 -11.12 -8.11
CA SER A 44 2.82 -10.58 -7.42
C SER A 44 2.27 -9.28 -8.01
N LEU A 45 2.68 -8.90 -9.21
CA LEU A 45 2.16 -7.72 -9.90
C LEU A 45 0.82 -8.05 -10.55
N SER A 46 -0.12 -7.13 -10.47
CA SER A 46 -1.41 -7.27 -11.14
C SER A 46 -1.22 -7.27 -12.66
N PHE A 47 -1.92 -8.18 -13.34
CA PHE A 47 -1.93 -8.18 -14.79
C PHE A 47 -2.63 -6.93 -15.32
N ASN A 48 -2.06 -6.45 -16.42
CA ASN A 48 -2.74 -5.52 -17.28
C ASN A 48 -3.49 -6.32 -18.36
N GLU A 49 -4.79 -6.31 -18.34
CA GLU A 49 -5.56 -7.07 -19.31
C GLU A 49 -6.06 -6.15 -20.43
N LYS A 50 -5.53 -6.34 -21.64
CA LYS A 50 -6.21 -5.92 -22.87
C LYS A 50 -7.12 -7.06 -23.33
N PRO A 51 -8.19 -6.80 -24.09
CA PRO A 51 -9.01 -7.86 -24.65
C PRO A 51 -8.12 -8.92 -25.33
N ASN A 52 -8.14 -10.14 -24.79
CA ASN A 52 -7.39 -11.32 -25.23
C ASN A 52 -5.87 -11.37 -24.95
N VAL A 53 -5.32 -10.49 -24.11
CA VAL A 53 -3.88 -10.54 -23.79
C VAL A 53 -3.65 -10.15 -22.33
N ASN A 54 -3.28 -11.12 -21.50
CA ASN A 54 -2.77 -10.87 -20.16
C ASN A 54 -1.32 -10.40 -20.25
N GLN A 55 -1.02 -9.21 -19.77
CA GLN A 55 0.29 -8.58 -19.93
C GLN A 55 0.98 -8.39 -18.58
N SER A 56 2.14 -9.04 -18.43
CA SER A 56 3.09 -8.83 -17.37
C SER A 56 4.31 -8.06 -17.87
N ILE A 57 5.07 -7.41 -16.97
CA ILE A 57 6.36 -6.81 -17.32
C ILE A 57 7.37 -7.82 -17.84
N PHE A 58 7.11 -9.12 -17.67
CA PHE A 58 7.93 -10.22 -18.14
C PHE A 58 7.51 -10.72 -19.54
N ASP A 59 6.47 -10.12 -20.13
CA ASP A 59 6.04 -10.47 -21.49
C ASP A 59 6.88 -9.69 -22.51
N GLU A 60 7.77 -10.39 -23.21
CA GLU A 60 8.67 -9.81 -24.22
C GLU A 60 7.93 -9.35 -25.50
N LYS A 61 6.68 -9.76 -25.68
CA LYS A 61 5.89 -9.43 -26.88
C LYS A 61 5.23 -8.06 -26.85
N ILE A 62 5.38 -7.33 -25.73
CA ILE A 62 4.78 -6.01 -25.62
C ILE A 62 5.52 -5.02 -26.49
N THR A 63 4.82 -4.52 -27.50
CA THR A 63 5.29 -3.49 -28.43
C THR A 63 4.65 -2.13 -28.10
N GLY A 64 5.27 -1.03 -28.54
CA GLY A 64 4.78 0.33 -28.32
C GLY A 64 5.42 1.02 -27.14
N LYS A 65 4.91 2.21 -26.80
CA LYS A 65 5.36 3.02 -25.69
C LYS A 65 4.95 2.41 -24.36
N LYS A 66 5.90 2.23 -23.48
CA LYS A 66 5.70 1.60 -22.17
C LYS A 66 5.67 2.64 -21.08
N SER A 67 4.77 2.47 -20.14
CA SER A 67 4.63 3.32 -18.97
C SER A 67 4.36 2.47 -17.74
N VAL A 68 4.52 3.02 -16.55
CA VAL A 68 4.14 2.33 -15.31
C VAL A 68 3.14 3.15 -14.52
N LEU A 69 2.17 2.47 -13.93
CA LEU A 69 1.33 2.99 -12.85
C LEU A 69 1.84 2.37 -11.56
N ILE A 70 2.26 3.19 -10.60
CA ILE A 70 2.77 2.73 -9.31
C ILE A 70 2.00 3.39 -8.17
N GLY A 71 1.79 2.67 -7.08
CA GLY A 71 1.04 3.18 -5.94
C GLY A 71 0.58 2.11 -4.97
N GLY A 72 -0.39 2.46 -4.14
CA GLY A 72 -0.99 1.58 -3.15
C GLY A 72 -2.05 0.64 -3.74
N SER A 73 -2.98 0.23 -2.88
CA SER A 73 -4.06 -0.72 -3.23
C SER A 73 -5.00 -0.24 -4.33
N THR A 74 -5.20 1.06 -4.47
CA THR A 74 -6.04 1.64 -5.53
C THR A 74 -5.36 1.53 -6.89
N ALA A 75 -4.03 1.74 -6.94
CA ALA A 75 -3.24 1.49 -8.15
C ALA A 75 -3.23 -0.01 -8.52
N PHE A 76 -3.13 -0.89 -7.50
CA PHE A 76 -3.25 -2.35 -7.69
C PHE A 76 -4.58 -2.74 -8.33
N GLY A 77 -5.66 -2.02 -8.05
CA GLY A 77 -6.98 -2.23 -8.61
C GLY A 77 -8.01 -2.78 -7.60
N VAL A 78 -7.75 -2.67 -6.28
CA VAL A 78 -8.77 -3.07 -5.28
C VAL A 78 -10.06 -2.31 -5.53
N GLY A 79 -11.16 -3.04 -5.66
CA GLY A 79 -12.48 -2.51 -5.96
C GLY A 79 -12.94 -2.71 -7.41
N SER A 80 -12.02 -2.97 -8.34
CA SER A 80 -12.34 -3.29 -9.73
C SER A 80 -13.09 -4.61 -9.83
N SER A 81 -14.04 -4.71 -10.75
CA SER A 81 -14.78 -5.96 -11.00
C SER A 81 -14.00 -6.99 -11.82
N SER A 82 -12.92 -6.56 -12.49
CA SER A 82 -11.99 -7.42 -13.23
C SER A 82 -10.66 -6.68 -13.48
N ASP A 83 -9.63 -7.42 -13.91
CA ASP A 83 -8.34 -6.83 -14.31
C ASP A 83 -8.49 -5.80 -15.44
N GLN A 84 -9.47 -5.96 -16.35
CA GLN A 84 -9.76 -5.01 -17.42
C GLN A 84 -10.27 -3.66 -16.91
N LYS A 85 -10.79 -3.61 -15.69
CA LYS A 85 -11.38 -2.42 -15.06
C LYS A 85 -10.44 -1.70 -14.10
N THR A 86 -9.19 -2.15 -14.01
CA THR A 86 -8.15 -1.43 -13.26
C THR A 86 -7.73 -0.16 -14.01
N ILE A 87 -7.25 0.85 -13.28
CA ILE A 87 -6.79 2.12 -13.86
C ILE A 87 -5.70 1.86 -14.92
N SER A 88 -4.74 0.97 -14.63
CA SER A 88 -3.65 0.64 -15.55
C SER A 88 -4.14 -0.02 -16.84
N SER A 89 -5.12 -0.92 -16.76
CA SER A 89 -5.73 -1.56 -17.94
C SER A 89 -6.50 -0.55 -18.79
N LEU A 90 -7.26 0.33 -18.14
CA LEU A 90 -8.01 1.40 -18.83
C LEU A 90 -7.08 2.40 -19.54
N LEU A 91 -5.97 2.80 -18.90
CA LEU A 91 -4.93 3.62 -19.54
C LEU A 91 -4.26 2.91 -20.72
N SER A 92 -4.18 1.58 -20.68
CA SER A 92 -3.61 0.76 -21.76
C SER A 92 -4.57 0.52 -22.94
N ASN A 93 -5.83 0.97 -22.87
CA ASN A 93 -6.77 0.90 -23.98
C ASN A 93 -6.39 1.83 -25.14
N SER A 94 -5.56 2.86 -24.88
CA SER A 94 -4.93 3.63 -25.95
C SER A 94 -3.98 2.73 -26.76
N PRO A 95 -4.02 2.77 -28.11
CA PRO A 95 -3.14 1.96 -28.94
C PRO A 95 -1.66 2.33 -28.78
N ASP A 96 -1.38 3.57 -28.38
CA ASP A 96 -0.04 4.14 -28.30
C ASP A 96 0.69 3.80 -27.00
N TYR A 97 -0.04 3.46 -25.93
CA TYR A 97 0.54 3.24 -24.61
C TYR A 97 0.20 1.88 -24.02
N HIS A 98 1.17 1.33 -23.34
CA HIS A 98 1.01 0.18 -22.47
C HIS A 98 1.47 0.54 -21.06
N PHE A 99 0.55 0.43 -20.08
CA PHE A 99 0.85 0.69 -18.68
C PHE A 99 1.05 -0.62 -17.92
N TYR A 100 2.19 -0.82 -17.30
CA TYR A 100 2.39 -1.88 -16.33
C TYR A 100 1.83 -1.46 -14.97
N ASN A 101 1.17 -2.40 -14.30
CA ASN A 101 0.64 -2.18 -12.96
C ASN A 101 1.68 -2.56 -11.90
N LEU A 102 2.27 -1.58 -11.25
CA LEU A 102 3.18 -1.75 -10.12
C LEU A 102 2.51 -1.34 -8.79
N GLY A 103 1.20 -1.45 -8.71
CA GLY A 103 0.45 -1.22 -7.47
C GLY A 103 0.68 -2.34 -6.46
N GLY A 104 0.75 -1.99 -5.17
CA GLY A 104 0.86 -2.93 -4.07
C GLY A 104 -0.14 -2.63 -2.96
N ARG A 105 -0.86 -3.67 -2.47
CA ARG A 105 -1.84 -3.47 -1.39
C ARG A 105 -1.13 -2.95 -0.15
N ALA A 106 -1.63 -1.84 0.41
CA ALA A 106 -1.08 -1.15 1.57
C ALA A 106 0.39 -0.68 1.44
N PHE A 107 0.91 -0.52 0.22
CA PHE A 107 2.23 0.06 0.00
C PHE A 107 2.24 1.54 0.34
N ASN A 108 3.33 1.99 0.96
CA ASN A 108 3.68 3.39 1.13
C ASN A 108 4.69 3.83 0.04
N GLY A 109 4.95 5.13 -0.05
CA GLY A 109 5.84 5.66 -1.08
C GLY A 109 7.27 5.12 -1.04
N PHE A 110 7.74 4.61 0.10
CA PHE A 110 9.05 3.95 0.18
C PHE A 110 9.03 2.55 -0.46
N GLN A 111 7.98 1.76 -0.22
CA GLN A 111 7.81 0.44 -0.86
C GLN A 111 7.63 0.58 -2.38
N GLU A 112 6.93 1.60 -2.83
CA GLU A 112 6.78 1.94 -4.25
C GLU A 112 8.14 2.18 -4.91
N LEU A 113 9.02 2.96 -4.27
CA LEU A 113 10.39 3.22 -4.74
C LEU A 113 11.22 1.94 -4.80
N ILE A 114 11.20 1.11 -3.75
CA ILE A 114 11.95 -0.15 -3.71
C ILE A 114 11.45 -1.11 -4.80
N LEU A 115 10.13 -1.22 -4.98
CA LEU A 115 9.56 -2.06 -6.02
C LEU A 115 10.06 -1.63 -7.41
N TYR A 116 9.98 -0.33 -7.73
CA TYR A 116 10.46 0.19 -9.00
C TYR A 116 11.95 -0.10 -9.21
N GLN A 117 12.80 0.19 -8.21
CA GLN A 117 14.23 -0.09 -8.28
C GLN A 117 14.55 -1.56 -8.50
N SER A 118 13.78 -2.46 -7.87
CA SER A 118 13.98 -3.91 -8.01
C SER A 118 13.65 -4.41 -9.42
N LEU A 119 12.81 -3.67 -10.16
CA LEU A 119 12.32 -4.04 -11.48
C LEU A 119 12.94 -3.23 -12.62
N VAL A 120 13.73 -2.19 -12.32
CA VAL A 120 14.25 -1.24 -13.34
C VAL A 120 14.97 -1.93 -14.49
N GLY A 121 15.69 -3.02 -14.23
CA GLY A 121 16.37 -3.81 -15.28
C GLY A 121 15.41 -4.54 -16.21
N LYS A 122 14.15 -4.72 -15.86
CA LYS A 122 13.08 -5.30 -16.68
C LYS A 122 12.19 -4.24 -17.33
N LEU A 123 12.22 -3.00 -16.81
CA LEU A 123 11.40 -1.88 -17.26
C LEU A 123 12.09 -1.07 -18.38
N ASN A 124 12.76 -1.73 -19.30
CA ASN A 124 13.44 -1.06 -20.40
C ASN A 124 12.45 -0.35 -21.33
N GLY A 125 12.79 0.88 -21.72
CA GLY A 125 11.97 1.67 -22.66
C GLY A 125 10.71 2.27 -22.01
N ILE A 126 10.69 2.43 -20.70
CA ILE A 126 9.64 3.18 -19.99
C ILE A 126 9.78 4.66 -20.32
N GLU A 127 8.70 5.29 -20.79
CA GLU A 127 8.66 6.72 -21.08
C GLU A 127 8.06 7.54 -19.92
N LYS A 128 7.08 6.97 -19.20
CA LYS A 128 6.34 7.67 -18.16
C LYS A 128 6.20 6.82 -16.89
N ILE A 129 6.35 7.46 -15.76
CA ILE A 129 6.04 6.91 -14.44
C ILE A 129 4.89 7.73 -13.87
N VAL A 130 3.75 7.07 -13.65
CA VAL A 130 2.57 7.64 -13.01
C VAL A 130 2.52 7.14 -11.58
N ILE A 131 2.81 8.01 -10.63
CA ILE A 131 2.69 7.72 -9.19
C ILE A 131 1.26 8.08 -8.78
N PHE A 132 0.45 7.08 -8.42
CA PHE A 132 -0.90 7.25 -7.91
C PHE A 132 -0.93 6.85 -6.44
N SER A 133 -0.61 7.80 -5.56
CA SER A 133 -0.22 7.51 -4.17
C SER A 133 -0.54 8.66 -3.20
N GLY A 134 0.08 8.62 -2.03
CA GLY A 134 0.08 9.65 -0.99
C GLY A 134 -0.83 9.33 0.19
N LEU A 135 -1.96 8.65 0.00
CA LEU A 135 -2.89 8.37 1.09
C LEU A 135 -2.27 7.48 2.19
N ASN A 136 -1.53 6.45 1.79
CA ASN A 136 -0.93 5.52 2.74
C ASN A 136 0.18 6.18 3.56
N ASP A 137 0.99 7.07 2.98
CA ASP A 137 2.00 7.81 3.73
C ASP A 137 1.34 8.66 4.84
N LEU A 138 0.26 9.36 4.51
CA LEU A 138 -0.50 10.15 5.47
C LEU A 138 -1.21 9.27 6.52
N TYR A 139 -1.79 8.14 6.10
CA TYR A 139 -2.45 7.18 6.98
C TYR A 139 -1.48 6.62 8.01
N PHE A 140 -0.32 6.15 7.57
CA PHE A 140 0.67 5.57 8.47
C PHE A 140 1.30 6.62 9.38
N PHE A 141 1.55 7.81 8.85
CA PHE A 141 2.07 8.92 9.66
C PHE A 141 1.14 9.27 10.82
N ASN A 142 -0.18 9.28 10.59
CA ASN A 142 -1.16 9.62 11.62
C ASN A 142 -1.47 8.50 12.60
N GLY A 143 -1.19 7.26 12.24
CA GLY A 143 -1.74 6.11 12.94
C GLY A 143 -0.77 5.20 13.62
N MET A 144 0.49 5.33 13.33
CA MET A 144 1.50 4.46 13.91
C MET A 144 2.40 5.26 14.84
N ASN A 145 2.55 4.79 16.07
CA ASN A 145 3.66 5.22 16.91
C ASN A 145 4.94 4.84 16.18
N PHE A 146 5.64 5.82 15.66
CA PHE A 146 6.96 5.64 15.10
C PHE A 146 7.92 5.25 16.25
N ASP A 147 8.17 3.99 16.44
CA ASP A 147 9.43 3.57 17.00
C ASP A 147 10.48 3.98 15.98
N ASP A 148 11.40 4.84 16.36
CA ASP A 148 12.56 5.46 15.70
C ASP A 148 13.11 4.80 14.41
N ASN A 149 12.26 4.19 13.60
CA ASN A 149 12.62 3.59 12.33
C ASN A 149 12.77 4.68 11.28
N PHE A 150 14.02 5.01 10.95
CA PHE A 150 14.40 5.98 9.92
C PHE A 150 13.66 5.79 8.57
N ILE A 151 13.15 4.61 8.30
CA ILE A 151 12.52 4.24 7.02
C ILE A 151 11.03 4.61 6.99
N GLY A 152 10.40 4.75 8.12
CA GLY A 152 8.96 5.04 8.24
C GLY A 152 8.13 3.78 8.56
N PRO A 153 6.84 3.96 8.89
CA PRO A 153 5.96 2.88 9.25
C PRO A 153 5.50 2.07 8.04
N PHE A 154 5.37 0.76 8.25
CA PHE A 154 4.80 -0.18 7.29
C PHE A 154 3.54 -0.83 7.87
N PHE A 155 2.56 -1.12 7.03
CA PHE A 155 1.26 -1.62 7.47
C PHE A 155 1.37 -2.89 8.34
N PHE A 156 2.23 -3.84 7.94
CA PHE A 156 2.46 -5.09 8.67
C PHE A 156 3.79 -5.10 9.45
N GLY A 157 4.37 -3.95 9.76
CA GLY A 157 5.70 -3.85 10.38
C GLY A 157 5.83 -4.65 11.68
N LYS A 158 4.81 -4.59 12.55
CA LYS A 158 4.80 -5.37 13.79
C LYS A 158 4.74 -6.87 13.55
N GLN A 159 3.87 -7.34 12.66
CA GLN A 159 3.73 -8.76 12.31
C GLN A 159 5.02 -9.30 11.68
N PHE A 160 5.68 -8.49 10.84
CA PHE A 160 6.96 -8.82 10.26
C PHE A 160 8.04 -8.96 11.34
N SER A 161 8.15 -8.01 12.26
CA SER A 161 9.08 -8.06 13.38
C SER A 161 8.83 -9.29 14.26
N ASP A 162 7.57 -9.53 14.65
CA ASP A 162 7.19 -10.71 15.45
C ASP A 162 7.52 -12.02 14.72
N GLY A 163 7.34 -12.07 13.39
CA GLY A 163 7.70 -13.20 12.55
C GLY A 163 9.21 -13.45 12.49
N MET A 164 10.00 -12.39 12.32
CA MET A 164 11.47 -12.46 12.34
C MET A 164 11.99 -12.88 13.71
N ASP A 165 11.44 -12.34 14.80
CA ASP A 165 11.80 -12.72 16.17
C ASP A 165 11.47 -14.21 16.45
N SER A 166 10.35 -14.70 15.93
CA SER A 166 10.00 -16.13 16.07
C SER A 166 10.86 -17.04 15.19
N GLY A 167 11.26 -16.62 14.01
CA GLY A 167 12.16 -17.34 13.11
C GLY A 167 13.60 -17.44 13.66
N ASN A 168 14.04 -16.45 14.42
CA ASN A 168 15.35 -16.44 15.10
C ASN A 168 15.39 -17.33 16.35
N LEU A 169 14.24 -17.81 16.82
CA LEU A 169 14.20 -18.83 17.87
C LEU A 169 14.67 -20.16 17.26
N SER A 170 15.75 -20.75 17.81
CA SER A 170 16.16 -22.10 17.39
C SER A 170 14.96 -23.06 17.50
N PRO A 171 14.89 -24.13 16.69
CA PRO A 171 13.82 -25.13 16.80
C PRO A 171 13.60 -25.62 18.23
N LEU A 172 14.69 -25.73 19.03
CA LEU A 172 14.65 -26.04 20.44
C LEU A 172 13.93 -25.01 21.30
N ARG A 173 14.05 -23.71 20.96
CA ARG A 173 13.31 -22.63 21.66
C ARG A 173 11.84 -22.62 21.29
N SER A 174 11.51 -22.90 20.04
CA SER A 174 10.11 -23.04 19.60
C SER A 174 9.44 -24.25 20.26
N LEU A 175 10.17 -25.38 20.37
CA LEU A 175 9.73 -26.56 21.07
C LEU A 175 9.59 -26.30 22.58
N ALA A 176 10.53 -25.60 23.19
CA ALA A 176 10.45 -25.17 24.60
C ALA A 176 9.28 -24.22 24.87
N LYS A 177 8.96 -23.29 23.95
CA LYS A 177 7.77 -22.44 24.03
C LYS A 177 6.47 -23.27 23.98
N LEU A 178 6.39 -24.23 23.06
CA LEU A 178 5.25 -25.14 22.94
C LEU A 178 5.10 -26.03 24.20
N LEU A 179 6.18 -26.64 24.66
CA LEU A 179 6.20 -27.50 25.85
C LEU A 179 5.92 -26.71 27.14
N LEU A 180 6.49 -25.51 27.29
CA LEU A 180 6.24 -24.65 28.44
C LEU A 180 4.84 -24.04 28.42
N GLY A 181 4.31 -23.73 27.24
CA GLY A 181 2.92 -23.28 27.06
C GLY A 181 1.91 -24.36 27.50
N SER A 182 2.19 -25.62 27.20
CA SER A 182 1.37 -26.76 27.66
C SER A 182 1.61 -27.15 29.14
N LEU A 183 2.79 -26.82 29.70
CA LEU A 183 3.18 -27.17 31.07
C LEU A 183 2.88 -26.06 32.10
N ILE A 184 2.49 -24.86 31.65
CA ILE A 184 2.09 -23.77 32.57
C ILE A 184 0.77 -24.11 33.29
N SER A 185 0.02 -25.09 32.81
CA SER A 185 -1.18 -25.59 33.46
C SER A 185 -0.92 -26.56 34.63
N ASP A 186 0.26 -27.23 34.68
CA ASP A 186 0.54 -28.21 35.71
C ASP A 186 1.89 -28.01 36.40
N LYS A 187 1.89 -28.13 37.74
CA LYS A 187 3.01 -27.91 38.66
C LYS A 187 4.17 -28.87 38.35
N VAL A 188 5.22 -28.38 37.68
CA VAL A 188 6.48 -29.14 37.51
C VAL A 188 7.61 -28.51 38.33
N ASN A 189 8.18 -29.30 39.21
CA ASN A 189 9.30 -28.96 40.08
C ASN A 189 10.64 -29.28 39.34
N TRP A 190 11.31 -28.24 38.88
CA TRP A 190 12.61 -28.38 38.18
C TRP A 190 13.76 -28.11 39.15
N ASN A 191 14.51 -29.13 39.51
CA ASN A 191 15.68 -28.99 40.37
C ASN A 191 16.75 -28.13 39.72
N ASN A 192 17.14 -27.03 40.38
CA ASN A 192 18.34 -26.20 40.18
C ASN A 192 18.34 -25.10 39.10
N ILE A 193 17.35 -24.98 38.22
CA ILE A 193 17.18 -23.78 37.43
C ILE A 193 15.82 -23.21 37.78
N THR A 194 15.77 -22.04 38.36
CA THR A 194 14.47 -21.44 38.69
C THR A 194 13.71 -21.17 37.37
N LYS A 195 12.43 -21.53 37.35
CA LYS A 195 11.49 -21.28 36.23
C LYS A 195 11.65 -19.87 35.68
N ARG A 196 11.94 -18.91 36.55
CA ARG A 196 12.18 -17.49 36.25
C ARG A 196 13.48 -17.26 35.47
N GLN A 197 14.55 -18.01 35.74
CA GLN A 197 15.83 -17.90 35.03
C GLN A 197 15.74 -18.53 33.64
N LEU A 198 15.05 -19.66 33.52
CA LEU A 198 14.83 -20.31 32.23
C LEU A 198 13.93 -19.46 31.33
N LEU A 199 12.83 -18.91 31.89
CA LEU A 199 11.95 -17.99 31.20
C LEU A 199 12.70 -16.71 30.76
N LYS A 200 13.54 -16.15 31.65
CA LYS A 200 14.35 -14.98 31.32
C LYS A 200 15.32 -15.25 30.18
N TYR A 201 15.94 -16.42 30.12
CA TYR A 201 16.88 -16.81 29.04
C TYR A 201 16.15 -17.07 27.72
N ILE A 202 14.92 -17.58 27.75
CA ILE A 202 14.09 -17.86 26.58
C ILE A 202 13.46 -16.58 26.02
N PHE A 203 13.00 -15.70 26.90
CA PHE A 203 12.22 -14.52 26.52
C PHE A 203 13.01 -13.21 26.45
N ASP A 204 14.22 -13.18 27.02
CA ASP A 204 15.13 -12.02 27.03
C ASP A 204 16.56 -12.50 26.71
N PRO A 205 16.84 -12.93 25.49
CA PRO A 205 18.17 -13.39 25.10
C PRO A 205 19.20 -12.27 25.23
N PRO A 206 20.46 -12.56 25.60
CA PRO A 206 21.51 -11.55 25.81
C PRO A 206 21.73 -10.63 24.62
N PHE A 207 21.49 -11.09 23.40
CA PHE A 207 21.59 -10.30 22.17
C PHE A 207 20.57 -9.12 22.13
N ARG A 208 19.38 -9.32 22.70
CA ARG A 208 18.36 -8.25 22.76
C ARG A 208 18.75 -7.11 23.72
N ARG A 209 19.57 -7.41 24.74
CA ARG A 209 20.07 -6.40 25.68
C ARG A 209 21.13 -5.50 25.08
N GLU A 210 21.99 -6.03 24.22
CA GLU A 210 23.01 -5.24 23.54
C GLU A 210 22.38 -4.27 22.54
N LEU A 211 21.35 -4.70 21.80
CA LEU A 211 20.60 -3.82 20.88
C LEU A 211 19.84 -2.71 21.62
N ASN A 212 19.26 -2.99 22.78
CA ASN A 212 18.56 -1.99 23.58
C ASN A 212 19.49 -0.98 24.29
N ASN A 213 20.76 -1.34 24.50
CA ASN A 213 21.75 -0.47 25.16
C ASN A 213 22.52 0.41 24.17
N THR A 214 22.39 0.18 22.88
CA THR A 214 23.08 0.93 21.82
C THR A 214 22.20 1.88 21.03
N THR A 215 20.92 2.03 21.41
CA THR A 215 20.09 3.07 20.79
C THR A 215 20.63 4.43 21.17
N PRO A 216 21.20 5.20 20.23
CA PRO A 216 21.55 6.59 20.51
C PRO A 216 20.29 7.31 20.94
N ASN A 217 20.41 8.16 21.96
CA ASN A 217 19.35 9.07 22.44
C ASN A 217 18.93 10.14 21.41
N HIS A 218 19.19 9.93 20.14
CA HIS A 218 18.71 10.76 19.04
C HIS A 218 17.35 10.23 18.57
N LYS A 219 16.29 10.73 19.19
CA LYS A 219 14.94 10.69 18.62
C LYS A 219 14.95 11.53 17.35
N THR A 220 15.31 10.93 16.23
CA THR A 220 15.09 11.53 14.93
C THR A 220 13.59 11.51 14.68
N HIS A 221 12.94 12.63 14.98
CA HIS A 221 11.52 12.78 14.66
C HIS A 221 11.36 12.78 13.16
N ILE A 222 10.93 11.66 12.59
CA ILE A 222 10.51 11.61 11.19
C ILE A 222 9.27 12.50 11.08
N THR A 223 9.34 13.49 10.20
CA THR A 223 8.20 14.37 9.90
C THR A 223 7.53 13.90 8.60
N LEU A 224 6.24 14.20 8.45
CA LEU A 224 5.54 13.97 7.18
C LEU A 224 6.23 14.68 6.02
N GLU A 225 6.72 15.90 6.26
CA GLU A 225 7.52 16.65 5.31
C GLU A 225 8.82 15.91 4.91
N GLY A 226 9.53 15.34 5.87
CA GLY A 226 10.73 14.54 5.63
C GLY A 226 10.45 13.30 4.77
N ILE A 227 9.32 12.62 5.01
CA ILE A 227 8.88 11.47 4.20
C ILE A 227 8.60 11.92 2.76
N VAL A 228 7.80 12.96 2.59
CA VAL A 228 7.43 13.51 1.27
C VAL A 228 8.68 13.96 0.50
N LEU A 229 9.54 14.76 1.14
CA LEU A 229 10.76 15.26 0.51
C LEU A 229 11.69 14.12 0.08
N ARG A 230 11.93 13.13 0.93
CA ARG A 230 12.74 11.96 0.61
C ARG A 230 12.20 11.21 -0.61
N ASN A 231 10.92 10.85 -0.57
CA ASN A 231 10.31 10.04 -1.63
C ASN A 231 10.30 10.80 -2.97
N LEU A 232 9.88 12.06 -2.98
CA LEU A 232 9.86 12.87 -4.21
C LEU A 232 11.27 13.18 -4.74
N SER A 233 12.26 13.40 -3.87
CA SER A 233 13.65 13.60 -4.30
C SER A 233 14.22 12.38 -5.01
N LEU A 234 13.90 11.18 -4.52
CA LEU A 234 14.32 9.93 -5.16
C LEU A 234 13.62 9.73 -6.51
N TRP A 235 12.34 10.03 -6.61
CA TRP A 235 11.62 10.00 -7.89
C TRP A 235 12.17 11.01 -8.91
N SER A 236 12.51 12.22 -8.46
CA SER A 236 13.18 13.22 -9.31
C SER A 236 14.56 12.73 -9.78
N ALA A 237 15.35 12.09 -8.90
CA ALA A 237 16.63 11.51 -9.28
C ALA A 237 16.47 10.38 -10.32
N ILE A 238 15.47 9.51 -10.16
CA ILE A 238 15.12 8.47 -11.15
C ILE A 238 14.74 9.11 -12.47
N SER A 239 13.85 10.11 -12.46
CA SER A 239 13.43 10.85 -13.65
C SER A 239 14.64 11.40 -14.42
N ASN A 240 15.52 12.11 -13.73
CA ASN A 240 16.71 12.72 -14.33
C ASN A 240 17.74 11.68 -14.81
N GLY A 241 17.96 10.62 -14.02
CA GLY A 241 18.96 9.59 -14.33
C GLY A 241 18.57 8.68 -15.49
N LEU A 242 17.27 8.39 -15.65
CA LEU A 242 16.75 7.50 -16.69
C LEU A 242 16.13 8.26 -17.88
N GLY A 243 15.98 9.58 -17.80
CA GLY A 243 15.29 10.36 -18.84
C GLY A 243 13.78 10.05 -18.94
N VAL A 244 13.17 9.62 -17.84
CA VAL A 244 11.75 9.20 -17.76
C VAL A 244 10.92 10.31 -17.16
N LYS A 245 9.78 10.64 -17.74
CA LYS A 245 8.90 11.66 -17.17
C LYS A 245 8.09 11.10 -16.00
N VAL A 246 8.11 11.80 -14.86
CA VAL A 246 7.41 11.41 -13.63
C VAL A 246 6.25 12.35 -13.39
N TYR A 247 5.08 11.77 -13.11
CA TYR A 247 3.84 12.45 -12.76
C TYR A 247 3.37 11.94 -11.40
N TYR A 248 2.91 12.85 -10.54
CA TYR A 248 2.36 12.51 -9.24
C TYR A 248 0.88 12.85 -9.16
N PHE A 249 0.05 11.85 -8.94
CA PHE A 249 -1.38 11.98 -8.72
C PHE A 249 -1.69 11.66 -7.27
N LEU A 250 -2.17 12.66 -6.51
CA LEU A 250 -2.67 12.42 -5.17
C LEU A 250 -3.96 11.62 -5.26
N GLN A 251 -3.91 10.38 -4.76
CA GLN A 251 -5.03 9.45 -4.79
C GLN A 251 -6.25 10.04 -4.06
N PRO A 252 -7.49 9.78 -4.52
CA PRO A 252 -8.68 10.30 -3.88
C PRO A 252 -9.00 9.59 -2.57
N PHE A 253 -9.68 10.32 -1.68
CA PHE A 253 -10.25 9.80 -0.45
C PHE A 253 -11.68 10.34 -0.31
N LEU A 254 -12.63 9.46 -0.02
CA LEU A 254 -14.03 9.84 0.11
C LEU A 254 -14.22 10.79 1.29
N GLY A 255 -14.79 11.96 0.98
CA GLY A 255 -14.92 13.08 1.92
C GLY A 255 -13.92 14.22 1.70
N TRP A 256 -12.87 14.04 0.86
CA TRP A 256 -11.98 15.13 0.47
C TRP A 256 -12.48 15.90 -0.76
N GLY A 257 -12.85 15.19 -1.81
CA GLY A 257 -13.30 15.78 -3.07
C GLY A 257 -14.78 15.54 -3.39
N LYS A 258 -15.43 14.63 -2.67
CA LYS A 258 -16.80 14.20 -2.95
C LYS A 258 -17.51 13.78 -1.66
N ASP A 259 -18.77 14.23 -1.52
CA ASP A 259 -19.66 13.70 -0.48
C ASP A 259 -20.11 12.27 -0.84
N PRO A 260 -20.32 11.39 0.15
CA PRO A 260 -20.74 10.02 -0.12
C PRO A 260 -22.14 9.92 -0.74
N SER A 261 -22.31 9.05 -1.73
CA SER A 261 -23.62 8.63 -2.24
C SER A 261 -24.37 7.77 -1.21
N LYS A 262 -25.61 7.39 -1.52
CA LYS A 262 -26.39 6.53 -0.64
C LYS A 262 -25.76 5.14 -0.46
N GLU A 263 -25.18 4.58 -1.51
CA GLU A 263 -24.49 3.30 -1.53
C GLU A 263 -23.19 3.39 -0.72
N GLU A 264 -22.40 4.42 -0.97
CA GLU A 264 -21.14 4.69 -0.25
C GLU A 264 -21.40 4.89 1.25
N GLN A 265 -22.44 5.63 1.62
CA GLN A 265 -22.82 5.85 3.01
C GLN A 265 -23.18 4.53 3.73
N LYS A 266 -23.95 3.66 3.10
CA LYS A 266 -24.29 2.33 3.66
C LYS A 266 -23.04 1.47 3.91
N ILE A 267 -22.11 1.47 2.95
CA ILE A 267 -20.84 0.73 3.08
C ILE A 267 -20.01 1.29 4.23
N ILE A 268 -19.88 2.62 4.32
CA ILE A 268 -19.10 3.29 5.37
C ILE A 268 -19.70 3.01 6.75
N GLU A 269 -21.01 3.14 6.91
CA GLU A 269 -21.70 2.87 8.18
C GLU A 269 -21.50 1.41 8.62
N PHE A 270 -21.54 0.47 7.68
CA PHE A 270 -21.23 -0.94 7.95
C PHE A 270 -19.78 -1.12 8.40
N ILE A 271 -18.79 -0.54 7.69
CA ILE A 271 -17.37 -0.62 8.06
C ILE A 271 -17.15 -0.01 9.43
N ASP A 272 -17.65 1.20 9.67
CA ASP A 272 -17.48 1.91 10.94
C ASP A 272 -18.06 1.14 12.11
N SER A 273 -19.26 0.55 11.96
CA SER A 273 -19.87 -0.24 13.03
C SER A 273 -19.09 -1.50 13.37
N ASN A 274 -18.41 -2.10 12.42
CA ASN A 274 -17.61 -3.31 12.62
C ASN A 274 -16.16 -3.05 13.04
N THR A 275 -15.64 -1.84 12.77
CA THR A 275 -14.22 -1.50 13.02
C THR A 275 -13.99 -0.55 14.18
N ARG A 276 -15.03 -0.04 14.85
CA ARG A 276 -14.95 0.95 15.95
C ARG A 276 -13.92 0.63 17.04
N LYS A 277 -13.66 -0.64 17.28
CA LYS A 277 -12.71 -1.12 18.32
C LYS A 277 -11.25 -1.18 17.83
N PHE A 278 -11.00 -0.96 16.54
CA PHE A 278 -9.67 -1.06 15.97
C PHE A 278 -9.02 0.32 15.83
N PRO A 279 -7.71 0.44 16.05
CA PRO A 279 -6.97 1.70 15.84
C PRO A 279 -7.15 2.27 14.42
N SER A 280 -7.26 1.41 13.41
CA SER A 280 -7.51 1.78 12.02
C SER A 280 -8.75 2.65 11.82
N HIS A 281 -9.81 2.43 12.60
CA HIS A 281 -11.01 3.26 12.54
C HIS A 281 -10.74 4.71 12.97
N THR A 282 -10.00 4.90 14.07
CA THR A 282 -9.63 6.24 14.55
C THR A 282 -8.77 6.97 13.53
N ILE A 283 -7.79 6.28 12.94
CA ILE A 283 -6.90 6.84 11.92
C ILE A 283 -7.70 7.28 10.69
N MET A 284 -8.58 6.40 10.17
CA MET A 284 -9.44 6.70 9.04
C MET A 284 -10.38 7.89 9.31
N ASN A 285 -10.87 8.04 10.55
CA ASN A 285 -11.69 9.19 10.92
C ASN A 285 -10.88 10.49 10.99
N ASN A 286 -9.63 10.44 11.44
CA ASN A 286 -8.74 11.60 11.46
C ASN A 286 -8.43 12.09 10.04
N LEU A 287 -8.29 11.17 9.07
CA LEU A 287 -8.08 11.52 7.67
C LEU A 287 -9.23 12.31 7.02
N LYS A 288 -10.43 12.30 7.61
CA LYS A 288 -11.57 13.09 7.12
C LYS A 288 -11.39 14.61 7.28
N SER A 289 -10.40 15.05 8.07
CA SER A 289 -10.14 16.47 8.26
C SER A 289 -9.73 17.14 6.95
N LEU A 290 -10.52 18.10 6.48
CA LEU A 290 -10.21 18.89 5.30
C LEU A 290 -8.97 19.77 5.51
N ASP A 291 -8.74 20.26 6.73
CA ASP A 291 -7.53 21.05 7.03
C ASP A 291 -6.27 20.21 6.85
N GLN A 292 -6.32 18.94 7.30
CA GLN A 292 -5.21 18.02 7.11
C GLN A 292 -4.99 17.70 5.62
N TYR A 293 -6.08 17.46 4.88
CA TYR A 293 -6.01 17.24 3.44
C TYR A 293 -5.38 18.44 2.72
N TYR A 294 -5.88 19.66 2.93
CA TYR A 294 -5.34 20.86 2.27
C TYR A 294 -3.87 21.11 2.64
N SER A 295 -3.50 20.88 3.89
CA SER A 295 -2.11 21.01 4.34
C SER A 295 -1.20 19.99 3.64
N TYR A 296 -1.66 18.74 3.52
CA TYR A 296 -0.91 17.67 2.86
C TYR A 296 -0.82 17.87 1.34
N GLN A 297 -1.92 18.22 0.70
CA GLN A 297 -1.97 18.55 -0.72
C GLN A 297 -1.01 19.71 -1.06
N LYS A 298 -1.01 20.78 -0.25
CA LYS A 298 -0.09 21.90 -0.41
C LYS A 298 1.37 21.47 -0.25
N LEU A 299 1.66 20.61 0.72
CA LEU A 299 2.99 20.05 0.95
C LEU A 299 3.48 19.28 -0.27
N LEU A 300 2.68 18.33 -0.77
CA LEU A 300 3.01 17.54 -1.97
C LEU A 300 3.25 18.45 -3.18
N LYS A 301 2.31 19.38 -3.45
CA LYS A 301 2.45 20.31 -4.57
C LYS A 301 3.72 21.14 -4.48
N THR A 302 4.04 21.68 -3.30
CA THR A 302 5.23 22.50 -3.09
C THR A 302 6.52 21.75 -3.43
N TYR A 303 6.64 20.49 -3.01
CA TYR A 303 7.84 19.70 -3.29
C TYR A 303 7.85 19.15 -4.72
N CYS A 304 6.72 18.80 -5.29
CA CYS A 304 6.64 18.43 -6.70
C CYS A 304 7.08 19.59 -7.61
N ASP A 305 6.56 20.80 -7.37
CA ASP A 305 6.97 22.00 -8.13
C ASP A 305 8.49 22.25 -8.01
N LYS A 306 9.05 22.14 -6.80
CA LYS A 306 10.49 22.31 -6.52
C LYS A 306 11.36 21.30 -7.26
N LEU A 307 10.88 20.07 -7.38
CA LEU A 307 11.58 18.92 -7.96
C LEU A 307 11.22 18.67 -9.43
N LYS A 308 10.40 19.54 -10.03
CA LYS A 308 9.94 19.47 -11.43
C LYS A 308 9.18 18.17 -11.74
N ILE A 309 8.37 17.71 -10.79
CA ILE A 309 7.41 16.62 -10.94
C ILE A 309 6.04 17.25 -11.18
N ASP A 310 5.34 16.85 -12.24
CA ASP A 310 3.99 17.31 -12.50
C ASP A 310 3.03 16.75 -11.45
N PHE A 311 2.36 17.63 -10.70
CA PHE A 311 1.44 17.26 -9.61
C PHE A 311 -0.01 17.49 -9.99
N PHE A 312 -0.84 16.47 -9.73
CA PHE A 312 -2.29 16.51 -9.94
C PHE A 312 -3.03 15.97 -8.71
N ASP A 313 -4.11 16.64 -8.34
CA ASP A 313 -4.95 16.24 -7.23
C ASP A 313 -6.25 15.61 -7.74
N CYS A 314 -6.39 14.29 -7.55
CA CYS A 314 -7.60 13.58 -7.97
C CYS A 314 -8.83 13.93 -7.12
N ASN A 315 -8.63 14.47 -5.91
CA ASN A 315 -9.77 14.96 -5.09
C ASN A 315 -10.38 16.24 -5.66
N GLN A 316 -9.54 17.15 -6.16
CA GLN A 316 -10.01 18.33 -6.84
C GLN A 316 -10.75 17.96 -8.13
N MET A 317 -10.23 16.99 -8.89
CA MET A 317 -10.91 16.47 -10.08
C MET A 317 -12.28 15.89 -9.74
N LEU A 318 -12.40 15.09 -8.68
CA LEU A 318 -13.69 14.54 -8.25
C LEU A 318 -14.67 15.65 -7.86
N LYS A 319 -14.22 16.69 -7.18
CA LYS A 319 -15.05 17.84 -6.80
C LYS A 319 -15.65 18.56 -8.02
N GLU A 320 -14.91 18.59 -9.12
CA GLU A 320 -15.31 19.27 -10.36
C GLU A 320 -16.15 18.37 -11.28
N ASN A 321 -15.95 17.04 -11.25
CA ASN A 321 -16.49 16.11 -12.24
C ASN A 321 -17.40 15.03 -11.65
N SER A 322 -17.78 15.13 -10.38
CA SER A 322 -18.70 14.18 -9.77
C SER A 322 -19.73 14.87 -8.88
N THR A 323 -20.83 14.18 -8.64
CA THR A 323 -21.92 14.62 -7.76
C THR A 323 -22.03 13.66 -6.57
N LYS A 324 -22.77 14.07 -5.54
CA LYS A 324 -23.05 13.20 -4.39
C LYS A 324 -23.97 12.02 -4.71
N THR A 325 -24.56 11.98 -5.91
CA THR A 325 -25.38 10.84 -6.36
C THR A 325 -24.56 9.76 -7.06
N ASP A 326 -23.35 10.09 -7.50
CA ASP A 326 -22.50 9.14 -8.21
C ASP A 326 -21.88 8.17 -7.21
N TRP A 327 -22.08 6.90 -7.45
CA TRP A 327 -21.42 5.85 -6.65
C TRP A 327 -20.07 5.51 -7.29
N LEU A 328 -18.98 5.99 -6.71
CA LEU A 328 -17.61 5.85 -7.24
C LEU A 328 -16.69 5.04 -6.30
N PHE A 329 -17.03 4.92 -5.02
CA PHE A 329 -16.18 4.27 -4.02
C PHE A 329 -16.85 3.01 -3.44
N VAL A 330 -16.05 1.96 -3.24
CA VAL A 330 -16.45 0.72 -2.56
C VAL A 330 -16.05 0.68 -1.08
N ASP A 331 -15.28 1.66 -0.64
CA ASP A 331 -14.98 2.05 0.74
C ASP A 331 -14.45 3.50 0.74
N ARG A 332 -13.66 3.91 1.76
CA ARG A 332 -13.16 5.30 1.82
C ARG A 332 -12.05 5.62 0.84
N SER A 333 -11.37 4.64 0.29
CA SER A 333 -10.13 4.80 -0.49
C SER A 333 -10.11 4.06 -1.82
N HIS A 334 -10.96 3.06 -1.99
CA HIS A 334 -10.98 2.24 -3.20
C HIS A 334 -12.16 2.58 -4.10
N MET A 335 -11.88 2.65 -5.40
CA MET A 335 -12.88 3.00 -6.40
C MET A 335 -13.58 1.74 -6.96
N ASN A 336 -14.81 1.89 -7.44
CA ASN A 336 -15.45 0.93 -8.32
C ASN A 336 -15.04 1.16 -9.77
N ASP A 337 -15.65 0.43 -10.72
CA ASP A 337 -15.33 0.53 -12.14
C ASP A 337 -15.60 1.93 -12.71
N ASP A 338 -16.68 2.58 -12.30
CA ASP A 338 -17.03 3.94 -12.77
C ASP A 338 -16.02 4.96 -12.25
N GLY A 339 -15.62 4.84 -10.99
CA GLY A 339 -14.57 5.65 -10.41
C GLY A 339 -13.21 5.45 -11.10
N ASN A 340 -12.85 4.22 -11.41
CA ASN A 340 -11.63 3.91 -12.15
C ASN A 340 -11.67 4.47 -13.59
N ASN A 341 -12.81 4.41 -14.27
CA ASN A 341 -13.00 5.03 -15.58
C ASN A 341 -12.79 6.55 -15.52
N LEU A 342 -13.40 7.21 -14.53
CA LEU A 342 -13.24 8.66 -14.34
C LEU A 342 -11.78 9.04 -14.08
N LEU A 343 -11.09 8.28 -13.22
CA LEU A 343 -9.68 8.50 -12.91
C LEU A 343 -8.77 8.23 -14.11
N SER A 344 -8.97 7.14 -14.83
CA SER A 344 -8.14 6.80 -16.01
C SER A 344 -8.27 7.85 -17.11
N ASN A 345 -9.48 8.37 -17.37
CA ASN A 345 -9.69 9.44 -18.32
C ASN A 345 -8.97 10.73 -17.90
N TYR A 346 -9.05 11.08 -16.62
CA TYR A 346 -8.34 12.25 -16.08
C TYR A 346 -6.82 12.08 -16.16
N ILE A 347 -6.30 10.94 -15.71
CA ILE A 347 -4.86 10.66 -15.77
C ILE A 347 -4.39 10.68 -17.24
N GLY A 348 -5.08 9.99 -18.14
CA GLY A 348 -4.76 9.96 -19.56
C GLY A 348 -4.63 11.37 -20.14
N ALA A 349 -5.62 12.22 -19.93
CA ALA A 349 -5.62 13.60 -20.42
C ALA A 349 -4.50 14.50 -19.83
N LYS A 350 -3.89 14.13 -18.71
CA LYS A 350 -2.81 14.91 -18.07
C LYS A 350 -1.41 14.45 -18.46
N ILE A 351 -1.28 13.23 -18.97
CA ILE A 351 0.01 12.64 -19.29
C ILE A 351 0.28 12.57 -20.80
N GLU A 352 -0.68 12.96 -21.63
CA GLU A 352 -0.49 13.17 -23.09
C GLU A 352 0.54 14.30 -23.33
#